data_fd0d49d230852fcd4c73bbf525681d89
#
_entry.id   fd0d49d230852fcd4c73bbf525681d89
#
_cell.length_a   1.000
_cell.length_b   1.000
_cell.length_c   1.000
_cell.angle_alpha   90.00
_cell.angle_beta   90.00
_cell.angle_gamma   90.00
#
_symmetry.space_group_name_H-M   'P 1'
#
loop_
_entity.id
_entity.type
_entity.pdbx_description
1 polymer ?
#
loop_
_entity_poly.entity_id
_entity_poly.type
_entity_poly.pdbx_seq_one_letter_code
_entity_poly.pdbx_strand_id
1 'polypeptide(L)'
;MVTTRARLALAAGAGARWASRVTGRGAGAMIGGLVAMTLDRSILRQLGMGRRTVVVTGTNGKSTTTRMTAAALGTLGAVATNAEGANMDAGLVAALAAHRDAELAVLEVDEMHVPHISDAVDPAVVVLLNLSRDQLDRVGEINVIERTLRAGLARHPDAVVVANCDDVLMTSAAYDSPNVVWVAAGGAWSNDSVSCPRSGEGIVRKAPSQEDHWYSTGADFKRPAPHWWFDDATLYGPDGLALPMRLALPGSVNRGNAAQAVAAAVALGADPAVAVAAVCQVDEVAGRYRTVRIGAHQARILLAKNPAGWQEALAMVDKHADGVVIAVNGRVPDGEDLSWLWDVRFEHFEKTRVVAAGERGTDLAVRLGYAGVEHTLVHDTVAAIASCPPGRVEVVANYTAFLQLQRALARRG
;
A
#
# COMPACT_ATOMS: atom_id res chain seq x y z
N MET A 1 -15.92 -11.16 25.67
CA MET A 1 -16.33 -12.57 25.34
C MET A 1 -17.27 -12.54 24.13
N VAL A 2 -17.06 -13.43 23.17
CA VAL A 2 -17.91 -13.55 21.98
C VAL A 2 -19.27 -14.15 22.39
N THR A 3 -20.38 -13.47 22.03
CA THR A 3 -21.75 -13.92 22.35
C THR A 3 -22.13 -15.23 21.66
N THR A 4 -23.18 -15.93 22.15
CA THR A 4 -23.70 -17.16 21.51
C THR A 4 -24.14 -16.88 20.06
N ARG A 5 -24.77 -15.73 19.81
CA ARG A 5 -25.16 -15.29 18.46
C ARG A 5 -23.94 -15.14 17.54
N ALA A 6 -22.87 -14.50 18.00
CA ALA A 6 -21.64 -14.35 17.26
C ALA A 6 -20.96 -15.72 16.97
N ARG A 7 -21.00 -16.67 17.92
CA ARG A 7 -20.49 -18.03 17.69
C ARG A 7 -21.24 -18.74 16.58
N LEU A 8 -22.58 -18.63 16.55
CA LEU A 8 -23.40 -19.19 15.48
C LEU A 8 -23.14 -18.50 14.14
N ALA A 9 -22.99 -17.16 14.14
CA ALA A 9 -22.66 -16.40 12.95
C ALA A 9 -21.32 -16.80 12.35
N LEU A 10 -20.30 -17.02 13.20
CA LEU A 10 -18.98 -17.48 12.76
C LEU A 10 -19.01 -18.92 12.25
N ALA A 11 -19.79 -19.82 12.87
CA ALA A 11 -19.95 -21.18 12.37
C ALA A 11 -20.63 -21.21 11.00
N ALA A 12 -21.68 -20.40 10.80
CA ALA A 12 -22.35 -20.25 9.50
C ALA A 12 -21.40 -19.66 8.44
N GLY A 13 -20.61 -18.63 8.80
CA GLY A 13 -19.58 -18.06 7.94
C GLY A 13 -18.49 -19.06 7.55
N ALA A 14 -18.05 -19.91 8.48
CA ALA A 14 -17.09 -20.98 8.19
C ALA A 14 -17.67 -22.02 7.22
N GLY A 15 -18.93 -22.39 7.38
CA GLY A 15 -19.66 -23.28 6.45
C GLY A 15 -19.76 -22.68 5.04
N ALA A 16 -20.11 -21.38 4.93
CA ALA A 16 -20.17 -20.68 3.66
C ALA A 16 -18.80 -20.60 2.97
N ARG A 17 -17.73 -20.35 3.73
CA ARG A 17 -16.34 -20.37 3.24
C ARG A 17 -15.95 -21.75 2.70
N TRP A 18 -16.28 -22.80 3.43
CA TRP A 18 -16.03 -24.18 3.00
C TRP A 18 -16.78 -24.50 1.69
N ALA A 19 -18.06 -24.19 1.63
CA ALA A 19 -18.87 -24.40 0.43
C ALA A 19 -18.33 -23.65 -0.80
N SER A 20 -17.89 -22.39 -0.63
CA SER A 20 -17.26 -21.61 -1.70
C SER A 20 -15.99 -22.26 -2.24
N ARG A 21 -15.15 -22.80 -1.36
CA ARG A 21 -13.92 -23.51 -1.77
C ARG A 21 -14.22 -24.79 -2.53
N VAL A 22 -15.16 -25.61 -2.04
CA VAL A 22 -15.53 -26.87 -2.68
C VAL A 22 -16.16 -26.63 -4.06
N THR A 23 -16.91 -25.54 -4.24
CA THR A 23 -17.54 -25.18 -5.51
C THR A 23 -16.62 -24.41 -6.46
N GLY A 24 -15.34 -24.20 -6.11
CA GLY A 24 -14.36 -23.52 -6.96
C GLY A 24 -14.62 -22.01 -7.17
N ARG A 25 -15.46 -21.38 -6.36
CA ARG A 25 -15.83 -19.96 -6.44
C ARG A 25 -14.85 -19.01 -5.75
N GLY A 26 -13.62 -19.46 -5.47
CA GLY A 26 -12.54 -18.68 -4.86
C GLY A 26 -12.27 -19.05 -3.39
N ALA A 27 -11.36 -18.32 -2.73
CA ALA A 27 -10.92 -18.60 -1.35
C ALA A 27 -12.04 -18.51 -0.29
N GLY A 28 -13.17 -17.85 -0.63
CA GLY A 28 -14.39 -17.80 0.18
C GLY A 28 -14.27 -16.97 1.48
N ALA A 29 -13.14 -16.32 1.74
CA ALA A 29 -12.95 -15.53 2.96
C ALA A 29 -13.98 -14.38 3.06
N MET A 30 -14.16 -13.63 2.00
CA MET A 30 -15.15 -12.55 1.91
C MET A 30 -16.58 -13.05 2.12
N ILE A 31 -16.95 -14.20 1.52
CA ILE A 31 -18.29 -14.79 1.63
C ILE A 31 -18.57 -15.18 3.08
N GLY A 32 -17.60 -15.81 3.74
CA GLY A 32 -17.71 -16.18 5.16
C GLY A 32 -17.91 -14.98 6.08
N GLY A 33 -17.16 -13.91 5.85
CA GLY A 33 -17.31 -12.65 6.58
C GLY A 33 -18.67 -11.99 6.37
N LEU A 34 -19.15 -11.92 5.11
CA LEU A 34 -20.47 -11.37 4.79
C LEU A 34 -21.60 -12.12 5.49
N VAL A 35 -21.57 -13.46 5.46
CA VAL A 35 -22.56 -14.31 6.16
C VAL A 35 -22.53 -14.03 7.67
N ALA A 36 -21.34 -13.98 8.27
CA ALA A 36 -21.19 -13.71 9.68
C ALA A 36 -21.76 -12.32 10.07
N MET A 37 -21.47 -11.27 9.28
CA MET A 37 -21.97 -9.92 9.50
C MET A 37 -23.48 -9.79 9.30
N THR A 38 -24.07 -10.54 8.36
CA THR A 38 -25.51 -10.55 8.14
C THR A 38 -26.25 -11.13 9.36
N LEU A 39 -25.68 -12.14 9.99
CA LEU A 39 -26.26 -12.80 11.17
C LEU A 39 -25.99 -12.02 12.46
N ASP A 40 -24.83 -11.36 12.55
CA ASP A 40 -24.48 -10.52 13.71
C ASP A 40 -23.71 -9.27 13.27
N ARG A 41 -24.39 -8.13 13.22
CA ARG A 41 -23.80 -6.82 12.83
C ARG A 41 -22.71 -6.33 13.79
N SER A 42 -22.69 -6.82 15.03
CA SER A 42 -21.68 -6.47 16.03
C SER A 42 -20.45 -7.38 16.01
N ILE A 43 -20.36 -8.30 15.06
CA ILE A 43 -19.33 -9.36 15.04
C ILE A 43 -17.91 -8.78 14.96
N LEU A 44 -17.70 -7.73 14.16
CA LEU A 44 -16.40 -7.06 14.03
C LEU A 44 -15.95 -6.51 15.38
N ARG A 45 -16.83 -5.79 16.07
CA ARG A 45 -16.58 -5.24 17.42
C ARG A 45 -16.27 -6.33 18.42
N GLN A 46 -17.03 -7.42 18.43
CA GLN A 46 -16.80 -8.55 19.35
C GLN A 46 -15.47 -9.27 19.10
N LEU A 47 -15.02 -9.34 17.86
CA LEU A 47 -13.73 -9.93 17.49
C LEU A 47 -12.54 -8.99 17.71
N GLY A 48 -12.75 -7.68 17.59
CA GLY A 48 -11.71 -6.65 17.79
C GLY A 48 -11.45 -6.33 19.26
N MET A 49 -12.49 -6.37 20.08
CA MET A 49 -12.40 -6.01 21.51
C MET A 49 -11.36 -6.82 22.27
N GLY A 50 -10.53 -6.10 23.05
CA GLY A 50 -9.48 -6.67 23.90
C GLY A 50 -8.20 -7.06 23.18
N ARG A 51 -8.10 -6.75 21.88
CA ARG A 51 -6.87 -6.89 21.10
C ARG A 51 -6.15 -5.56 21.00
N ARG A 52 -4.82 -5.60 21.03
CA ARG A 52 -4.01 -4.45 20.67
C ARG A 52 -3.92 -4.40 19.15
N THR A 53 -4.77 -3.53 18.55
CA THR A 53 -4.96 -3.49 17.10
C THR A 53 -4.17 -2.35 16.47
N VAL A 54 -3.46 -2.64 15.38
CA VAL A 54 -2.89 -1.66 14.45
C VAL A 54 -3.79 -1.61 13.21
N VAL A 55 -4.25 -0.42 12.86
CA VAL A 55 -4.94 -0.14 11.60
C VAL A 55 -3.94 0.48 10.63
N VAL A 56 -3.79 -0.08 9.43
CA VAL A 56 -2.90 0.42 8.37
C VAL A 56 -3.74 0.91 7.20
N THR A 57 -3.58 2.17 6.83
CA THR A 57 -4.32 2.79 5.73
C THR A 57 -3.46 3.71 4.86
N GLY A 58 -3.96 4.03 3.69
CA GLY A 58 -3.32 4.88 2.69
C GLY A 58 -3.51 4.35 1.28
N THR A 59 -3.38 5.18 0.27
CA THR A 59 -3.65 4.79 -1.12
C THR A 59 -2.70 3.69 -1.60
N ASN A 60 -1.40 3.83 -1.35
CA ASN A 60 -0.37 2.88 -1.74
C ASN A 60 0.39 2.33 -0.53
N GLY A 61 0.94 1.11 -0.65
CA GLY A 61 1.78 0.52 0.39
C GLY A 61 1.04 -0.27 1.47
N LYS A 62 -0.30 -0.22 1.55
CA LYS A 62 -1.11 -0.87 2.59
C LYS A 62 -0.71 -2.32 2.89
N SER A 63 -0.80 -3.21 1.91
CA SER A 63 -0.51 -4.64 2.09
C SER A 63 0.94 -4.91 2.50
N THR A 64 1.89 -4.14 1.92
CA THR A 64 3.32 -4.24 2.27
C THR A 64 3.55 -3.85 3.72
N THR A 65 3.04 -2.69 4.13
CA THR A 65 3.20 -2.20 5.50
C THR A 65 2.48 -3.08 6.51
N THR A 66 1.26 -3.56 6.18
CA THR A 66 0.52 -4.52 7.02
C THR A 66 1.34 -5.79 7.26
N ARG A 67 1.97 -6.33 6.20
CA ARG A 67 2.80 -7.54 6.32
C ARG A 67 4.07 -7.28 7.12
N MET A 68 4.74 -6.15 6.90
CA MET A 68 5.92 -5.74 7.67
C MET A 68 5.57 -5.51 9.14
N THR A 69 4.47 -4.81 9.42
CA THR A 69 4.00 -4.58 10.79
C THR A 69 3.61 -5.90 11.49
N ALA A 70 2.96 -6.81 10.77
CA ALA A 70 2.62 -8.13 11.31
C ALA A 70 3.88 -8.96 11.61
N ALA A 71 4.92 -8.88 10.77
CA ALA A 71 6.21 -9.53 11.01
C ALA A 71 6.91 -8.94 12.26
N ALA A 72 6.94 -7.61 12.38
CA ALA A 72 7.52 -6.94 13.55
C ALA A 72 6.77 -7.27 14.84
N LEU A 73 5.43 -7.22 14.84
CA LEU A 73 4.60 -7.57 16.01
C LEU A 73 4.59 -9.07 16.30
N GLY A 74 4.86 -9.91 15.31
CA GLY A 74 5.05 -11.33 15.48
C GLY A 74 6.15 -11.71 16.48
N THR A 75 7.08 -10.79 16.75
CA THR A 75 8.11 -10.92 17.78
C THR A 75 7.56 -10.83 19.21
N LEU A 76 6.38 -10.24 19.39
CA LEU A 76 5.68 -10.12 20.66
C LEU A 76 4.67 -11.26 20.90
N GLY A 77 4.17 -11.91 19.84
CA GLY A 77 3.18 -12.97 19.94
C GLY A 77 2.40 -13.22 18.66
N ALA A 78 1.33 -14.00 18.74
CA ALA A 78 0.48 -14.31 17.61
C ALA A 78 -0.26 -13.06 17.12
N VAL A 79 -0.29 -12.87 15.79
CA VAL A 79 -0.89 -11.71 15.12
C VAL A 79 -2.01 -12.14 14.18
N ALA A 80 -3.20 -11.56 14.34
CA ALA A 80 -4.27 -11.67 13.36
C ALA A 80 -4.09 -10.62 12.26
N THR A 81 -4.15 -11.01 10.98
CA THR A 81 -3.96 -10.06 9.89
C THR A 81 -4.73 -10.46 8.63
N ASN A 82 -5.17 -9.45 7.85
CA ASN A 82 -5.76 -9.59 6.52
C ASN A 82 -4.76 -9.24 5.40
N ALA A 83 -3.49 -9.56 5.58
CA ALA A 83 -2.39 -9.22 4.66
C ALA A 83 -2.57 -9.71 3.20
N GLU A 84 -3.61 -10.49 2.91
CA GLU A 84 -4.01 -10.90 1.55
C GLU A 84 -4.80 -9.80 0.79
N GLY A 85 -5.01 -8.61 1.41
CA GLY A 85 -5.60 -7.43 0.76
C GLY A 85 -7.13 -7.34 0.81
N ALA A 86 -7.80 -8.17 1.62
CA ALA A 86 -9.24 -8.04 1.87
C ALA A 86 -9.51 -6.95 2.93
N ASN A 87 -9.45 -5.67 2.50
CA ASN A 87 -9.40 -4.46 3.33
C ASN A 87 -10.77 -3.85 3.68
N MET A 88 -11.85 -4.60 3.46
CA MET A 88 -13.22 -4.24 3.84
C MET A 88 -13.73 -5.14 4.98
N ASP A 89 -14.79 -4.73 5.64
CA ASP A 89 -15.38 -5.34 6.84
C ASP A 89 -15.41 -6.88 6.84
N ALA A 90 -15.92 -7.47 5.75
CA ALA A 90 -16.02 -8.92 5.64
C ALA A 90 -14.66 -9.63 5.66
N GLY A 91 -13.64 -9.02 5.05
CA GLY A 91 -12.26 -9.50 5.07
C GLY A 91 -11.66 -9.42 6.47
N LEU A 92 -11.90 -8.29 7.17
CA LEU A 92 -11.45 -8.08 8.54
C LEU A 92 -12.09 -9.10 9.52
N VAL A 93 -13.39 -9.30 9.41
CA VAL A 93 -14.10 -10.33 10.20
C VAL A 93 -13.51 -11.73 9.96
N ALA A 94 -13.24 -12.08 8.70
CA ALA A 94 -12.65 -13.36 8.35
C ALA A 94 -11.24 -13.54 8.94
N ALA A 95 -10.40 -12.50 8.88
CA ALA A 95 -9.05 -12.50 9.44
C ALA A 95 -9.05 -12.63 10.96
N LEU A 96 -9.84 -11.83 11.65
CA LEU A 96 -9.96 -11.88 13.11
C LEU A 96 -10.56 -13.21 13.61
N ALA A 97 -11.53 -13.78 12.85
CA ALA A 97 -12.13 -15.07 13.17
C ALA A 97 -11.17 -16.25 12.97
N ALA A 98 -10.23 -16.15 12.05
CA ALA A 98 -9.22 -17.18 11.80
C ALA A 98 -8.18 -17.29 12.92
N HIS A 99 -7.93 -16.18 13.65
CA HIS A 99 -6.90 -16.08 14.69
C HIS A 99 -7.52 -15.62 16.02
N ARG A 100 -8.44 -16.42 16.58
CA ARG A 100 -9.22 -16.03 17.76
C ARG A 100 -8.39 -15.81 19.02
N ASP A 101 -7.30 -16.54 19.15
CA ASP A 101 -6.43 -16.50 20.33
C ASP A 101 -5.30 -15.45 20.21
N ALA A 102 -5.19 -14.75 19.08
CA ALA A 102 -4.20 -13.70 18.92
C ALA A 102 -4.60 -12.44 19.71
N GLU A 103 -3.71 -11.98 20.58
CA GLU A 103 -3.89 -10.74 21.35
C GLU A 103 -3.54 -9.50 20.51
N LEU A 104 -2.81 -9.69 19.43
CA LEU A 104 -2.40 -8.64 18.49
C LEU A 104 -3.17 -8.76 17.18
N ALA A 105 -3.47 -7.61 16.57
CA ALA A 105 -4.03 -7.58 15.24
C ALA A 105 -3.38 -6.47 14.40
N VAL A 106 -3.14 -6.74 13.10
CA VAL A 106 -2.72 -5.74 12.11
C VAL A 106 -3.70 -5.81 10.95
N LEU A 107 -4.46 -4.75 10.78
CA LEU A 107 -5.56 -4.69 9.83
C LEU A 107 -5.29 -3.68 8.73
N GLU A 108 -5.20 -4.16 7.49
CA GLU A 108 -5.27 -3.32 6.30
C GLU A 108 -6.70 -2.82 6.13
N VAL A 109 -6.88 -1.50 6.08
CA VAL A 109 -8.21 -0.87 6.00
C VAL A 109 -8.22 0.17 4.88
N ASP A 110 -9.27 0.15 4.07
CA ASP A 110 -9.53 1.20 3.07
C ASP A 110 -9.80 2.53 3.77
N GLU A 111 -9.32 3.64 3.20
CA GLU A 111 -9.31 4.96 3.83
C GLU A 111 -10.69 5.43 4.30
N MET A 112 -11.71 5.19 3.48
CA MET A 112 -13.08 5.57 3.82
C MET A 112 -13.71 4.71 4.92
N HIS A 113 -13.17 3.51 5.14
CA HIS A 113 -13.63 2.58 6.16
C HIS A 113 -12.93 2.76 7.52
N VAL A 114 -11.80 3.50 7.57
CA VAL A 114 -11.03 3.70 8.81
C VAL A 114 -11.90 4.20 9.98
N PRO A 115 -12.77 5.22 9.83
CA PRO A 115 -13.51 5.74 10.98
C PRO A 115 -14.40 4.70 11.65
N HIS A 116 -15.20 3.97 10.89
CA HIS A 116 -16.12 3.00 11.49
C HIS A 116 -15.42 1.71 11.93
N ILE A 117 -14.33 1.33 11.29
CA ILE A 117 -13.50 0.21 11.75
C ILE A 117 -12.82 0.57 13.06
N SER A 118 -12.27 1.78 13.18
CA SER A 118 -11.68 2.27 14.43
C SER A 118 -12.72 2.30 15.56
N ASP A 119 -13.94 2.76 15.30
CA ASP A 119 -15.05 2.74 16.27
C ASP A 119 -15.41 1.28 16.70
N ALA A 120 -15.14 0.29 15.85
CA ALA A 120 -15.43 -1.10 16.16
C ALA A 120 -14.29 -1.81 16.90
N VAL A 121 -13.03 -1.53 16.56
CA VAL A 121 -11.88 -2.29 17.08
C VAL A 121 -11.07 -1.54 18.13
N ASP A 122 -11.32 -0.23 18.30
CA ASP A 122 -10.61 0.68 19.23
C ASP A 122 -9.08 0.50 19.10
N PRO A 123 -8.48 1.03 17.99
CA PRO A 123 -7.10 0.72 17.67
C PRO A 123 -6.12 1.36 18.64
N ALA A 124 -5.10 0.61 19.05
CA ALA A 124 -3.98 1.15 19.81
C ALA A 124 -3.03 2.00 18.92
N VAL A 125 -2.93 1.66 17.64
CA VAL A 125 -2.11 2.39 16.67
C VAL A 125 -2.86 2.52 15.34
N VAL A 126 -2.77 3.70 14.72
CA VAL A 126 -3.22 3.95 13.33
C VAL A 126 -2.03 4.39 12.50
N VAL A 127 -1.74 3.69 11.40
CA VAL A 127 -0.65 4.01 10.47
C VAL A 127 -1.22 4.69 9.22
N LEU A 128 -0.78 5.91 8.96
CA LEU A 128 -1.17 6.74 7.82
C LEU A 128 -0.01 6.82 6.82
N LEU A 129 -0.13 6.12 5.67
CA LEU A 129 0.96 5.97 4.71
C LEU A 129 1.08 7.17 3.76
N ASN A 130 0.14 7.28 2.85
CA ASN A 130 0.07 8.34 1.84
C ASN A 130 -1.36 8.46 1.33
N LEU A 131 -1.68 9.62 0.78
CA LEU A 131 -2.97 9.86 0.16
C LEU A 131 -2.79 10.48 -1.22
N SER A 132 -3.19 9.76 -2.25
CA SER A 132 -3.16 10.18 -3.64
C SER A 132 -4.43 9.80 -4.37
N ARG A 133 -4.70 10.42 -5.52
CA ARG A 133 -5.81 10.03 -6.38
C ARG A 133 -5.66 8.57 -6.82
N ASP A 134 -6.70 7.79 -6.64
CA ASP A 134 -6.75 6.42 -7.17
C ASP A 134 -7.22 6.42 -8.64
N GLN A 135 -8.14 7.34 -8.99
CA GLN A 135 -8.63 7.58 -10.35
C GLN A 135 -8.80 9.08 -10.59
N LEU A 136 -8.66 9.56 -11.84
CA LEU A 136 -8.66 10.99 -12.19
C LEU A 136 -10.00 11.70 -11.96
N ASP A 137 -11.09 10.99 -12.11
CA ASP A 137 -12.46 11.49 -11.92
C ASP A 137 -12.81 11.78 -10.45
N ARG A 138 -11.91 11.44 -9.51
CA ARG A 138 -12.10 11.55 -8.06
C ARG A 138 -11.29 12.66 -7.39
N VAL A 139 -10.94 13.74 -8.10
CA VAL A 139 -10.12 14.84 -7.56
C VAL A 139 -10.71 15.50 -6.32
N GLY A 140 -12.04 15.64 -6.25
CA GLY A 140 -12.73 16.17 -5.06
C GLY A 140 -12.75 15.21 -3.87
N GLU A 141 -12.53 13.93 -4.10
CA GLU A 141 -12.63 12.86 -3.12
C GLU A 141 -11.46 12.88 -2.12
N ILE A 142 -10.27 13.26 -2.56
CA ILE A 142 -9.05 13.26 -1.73
C ILE A 142 -9.19 14.12 -0.47
N ASN A 143 -9.76 15.33 -0.63
CA ASN A 143 -10.00 16.23 0.49
C ASN A 143 -11.14 15.73 1.39
N VAL A 144 -12.10 14.97 0.84
CA VAL A 144 -13.15 14.31 1.62
C VAL A 144 -12.53 13.18 2.44
N ILE A 145 -11.64 12.39 1.85
CA ILE A 145 -10.93 11.30 2.54
C ILE A 145 -10.09 11.87 3.69
N GLU A 146 -9.30 12.93 3.44
CA GLU A 146 -8.50 13.59 4.48
C GLU A 146 -9.38 14.04 5.66
N ARG A 147 -10.47 14.76 5.38
CA ARG A 147 -11.40 15.22 6.44
C ARG A 147 -12.05 14.07 7.18
N THR A 148 -12.38 13.00 6.47
CA THR A 148 -12.99 11.79 7.06
C THR A 148 -12.00 11.08 7.99
N LEU A 149 -10.74 10.93 7.58
CA LEU A 149 -9.67 10.37 8.40
C LEU A 149 -9.45 11.25 9.65
N ARG A 150 -9.29 12.56 9.48
CA ARG A 150 -9.10 13.51 10.59
C ARG A 150 -10.24 13.45 11.62
N ALA A 151 -11.49 13.47 11.15
CA ALA A 151 -12.65 13.33 12.01
C ALA A 151 -12.74 11.96 12.70
N GLY A 152 -12.28 10.90 12.02
CA GLY A 152 -12.17 9.55 12.58
C GLY A 152 -11.15 9.49 13.72
N LEU A 153 -9.94 10.01 13.48
CA LEU A 153 -8.86 10.03 14.48
C LEU A 153 -9.23 10.84 15.73
N ALA A 154 -9.93 11.95 15.56
CA ALA A 154 -10.37 12.79 16.69
C ALA A 154 -11.27 12.04 17.70
N ARG A 155 -11.89 10.92 17.32
CA ARG A 155 -12.70 10.07 18.23
C ARG A 155 -11.87 9.06 19.02
N HIS A 156 -10.60 8.88 18.65
CA HIS A 156 -9.68 7.93 19.28
C HIS A 156 -8.40 8.63 19.76
N PRO A 157 -8.51 9.57 20.73
CA PRO A 157 -7.37 10.41 21.17
C PRO A 157 -6.26 9.60 21.87
N ASP A 158 -6.58 8.41 22.38
CA ASP A 158 -5.61 7.54 23.05
C ASP A 158 -4.77 6.72 22.04
N ALA A 159 -5.20 6.61 20.79
CA ALA A 159 -4.47 5.91 19.76
C ALA A 159 -3.18 6.64 19.37
N VAL A 160 -2.09 5.90 19.20
CA VAL A 160 -0.88 6.44 18.59
C VAL A 160 -1.07 6.51 17.09
N VAL A 161 -0.85 7.70 16.50
CA VAL A 161 -0.93 7.90 15.06
C VAL A 161 0.47 7.91 14.47
N VAL A 162 0.87 6.87 13.76
CA VAL A 162 2.13 6.82 13.00
C VAL A 162 1.89 7.38 11.61
N ALA A 163 2.34 8.60 11.35
CA ALA A 163 2.01 9.31 10.13
C ALA A 163 3.24 9.70 9.31
N ASN A 164 3.13 9.56 7.99
CA ASN A 164 4.14 10.05 7.05
C ASN A 164 4.13 11.57 7.01
N CYS A 165 5.18 12.21 7.53
CA CYS A 165 5.33 13.67 7.54
C CYS A 165 5.72 14.25 6.17
N ASP A 166 6.08 13.43 5.20
CA ASP A 166 6.36 13.87 3.82
C ASP A 166 5.09 14.00 2.97
N ASP A 167 3.99 13.38 3.42
CA ASP A 167 2.67 13.49 2.79
C ASP A 167 1.83 14.58 3.48
N VAL A 168 1.51 15.66 2.73
CA VAL A 168 0.77 16.82 3.25
C VAL A 168 -0.63 16.44 3.75
N LEU A 169 -1.31 15.54 3.06
CA LEU A 169 -2.69 15.15 3.38
C LEU A 169 -2.73 14.26 4.61
N MET A 170 -1.80 13.29 4.72
CA MET A 170 -1.68 12.45 5.92
C MET A 170 -1.17 13.23 7.12
N THR A 171 -0.25 14.18 6.90
CA THR A 171 0.14 15.13 7.96
C THR A 171 -1.07 15.92 8.44
N SER A 172 -1.90 16.45 7.53
CA SER A 172 -3.10 17.19 7.91
C SER A 172 -4.09 16.34 8.70
N ALA A 173 -4.30 15.10 8.29
CA ALA A 173 -5.21 14.19 8.98
C ALA A 173 -4.75 13.88 10.42
N ALA A 174 -3.43 13.75 10.65
CA ALA A 174 -2.84 13.43 11.94
C ALA A 174 -2.59 14.64 12.84
N TYR A 175 -2.54 15.85 12.29
CA TYR A 175 -1.96 17.04 12.92
C TYR A 175 -2.56 17.40 14.28
N ASP A 176 -3.87 17.18 14.47
CA ASP A 176 -4.58 17.50 15.71
C ASP A 176 -4.63 16.32 16.70
N SER A 177 -4.03 15.17 16.35
CA SER A 177 -3.99 14.02 17.26
C SER A 177 -2.95 14.26 18.36
N PRO A 178 -3.27 13.93 19.64
CA PRO A 178 -2.37 14.22 20.77
C PRO A 178 -1.13 13.30 20.78
N ASN A 179 -1.21 12.12 20.19
CA ASN A 179 -0.16 11.09 20.23
C ASN A 179 0.32 10.78 18.79
N VAL A 180 1.14 11.65 18.20
CA VAL A 180 1.64 11.43 16.83
C VAL A 180 3.11 11.03 16.84
N VAL A 181 3.42 9.98 16.09
CA VAL A 181 4.78 9.57 15.72
C VAL A 181 5.01 9.90 14.25
N TRP A 182 5.79 10.93 13.98
CA TRP A 182 6.10 11.38 12.64
C TRP A 182 7.22 10.54 12.02
N VAL A 183 7.00 10.07 10.81
CA VAL A 183 7.96 9.27 10.04
C VAL A 183 8.26 9.98 8.72
N ALA A 184 9.52 10.23 8.43
CA ALA A 184 9.97 10.65 7.10
C ALA A 184 9.96 9.41 6.19
N ALA A 185 8.79 9.02 5.70
CA ALA A 185 8.64 7.82 4.89
C ALA A 185 8.88 8.06 3.39
N GLY A 186 9.09 9.32 3.01
CA GLY A 186 9.25 9.73 1.63
C GLY A 186 7.93 9.75 0.85
N GLY A 187 8.04 9.98 -0.45
CA GLY A 187 6.94 9.95 -1.40
C GLY A 187 7.38 10.55 -2.73
N ALA A 188 7.24 9.79 -3.81
CA ALA A 188 7.59 10.27 -5.16
C ALA A 188 6.49 11.16 -5.76
N TRP A 189 5.30 11.19 -5.15
CA TRP A 189 4.11 11.85 -5.69
C TRP A 189 3.69 13.05 -4.84
N SER A 190 3.58 14.21 -5.47
CA SER A 190 3.22 15.46 -4.80
C SER A 190 2.12 16.27 -5.52
N ASN A 191 1.69 15.80 -6.70
CA ASN A 191 0.77 16.55 -7.56
C ASN A 191 -0.64 16.71 -6.96
N ASP A 192 -1.01 15.85 -6.01
CA ASP A 192 -2.33 15.84 -5.40
C ASP A 192 -2.45 16.74 -4.16
N SER A 193 -1.34 17.35 -3.73
CA SER A 193 -1.30 18.23 -2.56
C SER A 193 -0.61 19.56 -2.87
N VAL A 194 -1.10 20.24 -3.91
CA VAL A 194 -0.64 21.58 -4.31
C VAL A 194 -1.25 22.69 -3.45
N SER A 195 -2.36 22.42 -2.79
CA SER A 195 -3.01 23.32 -1.83
C SER A 195 -3.09 22.68 -0.44
N CYS A 196 -3.03 23.53 0.57
CA CYS A 196 -3.16 23.15 1.97
C CYS A 196 -4.60 22.66 2.24
N PRO A 197 -4.81 21.42 2.71
CA PRO A 197 -6.15 20.90 2.97
C PRO A 197 -6.86 21.63 4.14
N ARG A 198 -6.12 22.40 4.94
CA ARG A 198 -6.62 23.12 6.10
C ARG A 198 -6.98 24.58 5.81
N SER A 199 -6.23 25.26 4.93
CA SER A 199 -6.43 26.70 4.65
C SER A 199 -6.81 27.00 3.19
N GLY A 200 -6.59 26.05 2.27
CA GLY A 200 -6.75 26.26 0.85
C GLY A 200 -5.56 26.96 0.16
N GLU A 201 -4.60 27.46 0.94
CA GLU A 201 -3.42 28.16 0.45
C GLU A 201 -2.44 27.23 -0.28
N GLY A 202 -1.53 27.81 -1.05
CA GLY A 202 -0.52 27.03 -1.80
C GLY A 202 0.45 26.28 -0.88
N ILE A 203 0.85 25.08 -1.28
CA ILE A 203 1.94 24.33 -0.67
C ILE A 203 3.22 24.56 -1.46
N VAL A 204 4.21 25.13 -0.79
CA VAL A 204 5.57 25.27 -1.34
C VAL A 204 6.41 24.07 -0.94
N ARG A 205 7.14 23.51 -1.90
CA ARG A 205 8.09 22.40 -1.67
C ARG A 205 9.50 22.87 -1.97
N LYS A 206 10.41 22.52 -1.08
CA LYS A 206 11.86 22.78 -1.20
C LYS A 206 12.59 21.47 -1.55
N ALA A 207 13.88 21.59 -1.88
CA ALA A 207 14.70 20.41 -2.08
C ALA A 207 14.75 19.53 -0.82
N PRO A 208 14.81 18.18 -0.95
CA PRO A 208 14.79 17.25 0.18
C PRO A 208 15.91 17.47 1.23
N SER A 209 16.99 18.15 0.86
CA SER A 209 18.10 18.50 1.75
C SER A 209 17.83 19.69 2.69
N GLN A 210 16.66 20.35 2.57
CA GLN A 210 16.31 21.50 3.41
C GLN A 210 15.32 21.07 4.51
N GLU A 211 15.51 21.64 5.72
CA GLU A 211 14.77 21.27 6.94
C GLU A 211 13.23 21.29 6.78
N ASP A 212 12.71 22.30 6.08
CA ASP A 212 11.29 22.40 5.77
C ASP A 212 11.03 21.95 4.32
N HIS A 213 10.90 20.65 4.07
CA HIS A 213 10.65 20.10 2.72
C HIS A 213 9.35 20.63 2.09
N TRP A 214 8.34 20.97 2.91
CA TRP A 214 7.13 21.61 2.46
C TRP A 214 6.50 22.48 3.57
N TYR A 215 5.77 23.53 3.17
CA TYR A 215 5.01 24.41 4.06
C TYR A 215 3.86 25.09 3.31
N SER A 216 2.81 25.48 4.05
CA SER A 216 1.70 26.33 3.53
C SER A 216 2.10 27.79 3.50
N THR A 217 1.73 28.53 2.43
CA THR A 217 2.07 29.94 2.30
C THR A 217 1.25 30.86 3.20
N GLY A 218 0.08 30.46 3.63
CA GLY A 218 -0.86 31.30 4.36
C GLY A 218 -1.32 30.74 5.72
N ALA A 219 -0.71 29.64 6.19
CA ALA A 219 -1.02 29.04 7.48
C ALA A 219 0.25 28.55 8.17
N ASP A 220 0.24 28.52 9.50
CA ASP A 220 1.30 27.84 10.27
C ASP A 220 1.13 26.32 10.19
N PHE A 221 1.30 25.81 8.97
CA PHE A 221 1.20 24.39 8.65
C PHE A 221 2.36 24.00 7.75
N LYS A 222 3.24 23.18 8.29
CA LYS A 222 4.48 22.75 7.64
C LYS A 222 4.82 21.33 8.01
N ARG A 223 5.77 20.75 7.30
CA ARG A 223 6.30 19.43 7.59
C ARG A 223 6.79 19.36 9.04
N PRO A 224 6.26 18.44 9.84
CA PRO A 224 6.78 18.20 11.19
C PRO A 224 8.20 17.60 11.15
N ALA A 225 8.97 17.85 12.19
CA ALA A 225 10.23 17.13 12.39
C ALA A 225 9.95 15.64 12.59
N PRO A 226 10.62 14.75 11.84
CA PRO A 226 10.38 13.32 11.97
C PRO A 226 10.99 12.76 13.26
N HIS A 227 10.30 11.83 13.90
CA HIS A 227 10.85 10.99 14.96
C HIS A 227 11.62 9.80 14.39
N TRP A 228 11.21 9.33 13.18
CA TRP A 228 11.86 8.25 12.46
C TRP A 228 12.18 8.68 11.03
N TRP A 229 13.36 8.34 10.54
CA TRP A 229 13.79 8.56 9.16
C TRP A 229 14.78 7.48 8.74
N PHE A 230 15.13 7.43 7.46
CA PHE A 230 16.05 6.44 6.92
C PHE A 230 16.94 7.01 5.81
N ASP A 231 18.09 6.37 5.63
CA ASP A 231 18.92 6.49 4.43
C ASP A 231 18.95 5.15 3.65
N ASP A 232 19.95 4.95 2.81
CA ASP A 232 20.03 3.73 1.99
C ASP A 232 20.23 2.44 2.79
N ALA A 233 20.78 2.49 3.98
CA ALA A 233 21.19 1.32 4.75
C ALA A 233 20.74 1.35 6.22
N THR A 234 20.26 2.48 6.72
CA THR A 234 20.06 2.70 8.16
C THR A 234 18.68 3.30 8.41
N LEU A 235 18.00 2.77 9.41
CA LEU A 235 16.82 3.38 10.03
C LEU A 235 17.27 4.13 11.28
N TYR A 236 16.88 5.40 11.37
CA TYR A 236 17.12 6.26 12.52
C TYR A 236 15.83 6.46 13.29
N GLY A 237 15.91 6.51 14.60
CA GLY A 237 14.78 6.67 15.50
C GLY A 237 15.07 7.61 16.68
N PRO A 238 14.14 7.71 17.64
CA PRO A 238 14.31 8.50 18.84
C PRO A 238 15.58 8.15 19.61
N ASP A 239 16.04 9.08 20.45
CA ASP A 239 17.19 8.92 21.38
C ASP A 239 18.52 8.53 20.71
N GLY A 240 18.69 8.93 19.43
CA GLY A 240 19.89 8.64 18.66
C GLY A 240 19.98 7.20 18.15
N LEU A 241 18.88 6.49 18.14
CA LEU A 241 18.80 5.12 17.60
C LEU A 241 19.21 5.11 16.13
N ALA A 242 20.11 4.19 15.75
CA ALA A 242 20.53 3.93 14.37
C ALA A 242 20.67 2.42 14.17
N LEU A 243 19.83 1.86 13.29
CA LEU A 243 19.76 0.42 13.06
C LEU A 243 19.99 0.09 11.59
N PRO A 244 20.84 -0.89 11.27
CA PRO A 244 20.99 -1.37 9.89
C PRO A 244 19.66 -1.91 9.36
N MET A 245 19.20 -1.38 8.19
CA MET A 245 17.95 -1.79 7.56
C MET A 245 18.20 -2.17 6.10
N ARG A 246 18.36 -3.46 5.86
CA ARG A 246 18.58 -4.03 4.52
C ARG A 246 17.39 -4.88 4.13
N LEU A 247 16.47 -4.28 3.39
CA LEU A 247 15.23 -4.95 2.96
C LEU A 247 15.49 -5.89 1.78
N ALA A 248 14.79 -7.02 1.77
CA ALA A 248 14.68 -7.88 0.59
C ALA A 248 13.83 -7.22 -0.51
N LEU A 249 12.82 -6.42 -0.14
CA LEU A 249 11.98 -5.68 -1.08
C LEU A 249 12.71 -4.43 -1.62
N PRO A 250 12.69 -4.20 -2.94
CA PRO A 250 13.38 -3.08 -3.57
C PRO A 250 12.67 -1.73 -3.38
N GLY A 251 13.42 -0.65 -3.57
CA GLY A 251 12.90 0.71 -3.66
C GLY A 251 12.82 1.47 -2.33
N SER A 252 12.97 2.80 -2.42
CA SER A 252 12.91 3.69 -1.25
C SER A 252 11.54 3.70 -0.58
N VAL A 253 10.47 3.52 -1.36
CA VAL A 253 9.09 3.42 -0.84
C VAL A 253 8.94 2.26 0.15
N ASN A 254 9.61 1.13 -0.09
CA ASN A 254 9.56 0.01 0.84
C ASN A 254 10.38 0.28 2.11
N ARG A 255 11.44 1.10 2.04
CA ARG A 255 12.12 1.60 3.26
C ARG A 255 11.22 2.51 4.09
N GLY A 256 10.44 3.39 3.44
CA GLY A 256 9.42 4.20 4.12
C GLY A 256 8.33 3.36 4.78
N ASN A 257 7.82 2.36 4.06
CA ASN A 257 6.86 1.39 4.61
C ASN A 257 7.43 0.63 5.81
N ALA A 258 8.69 0.21 5.74
CA ALA A 258 9.39 -0.47 6.82
C ALA A 258 9.60 0.45 8.04
N ALA A 259 10.01 1.70 7.83
CA ALA A 259 10.15 2.68 8.90
C ALA A 259 8.82 2.89 9.66
N GLN A 260 7.71 3.04 8.95
CA GLN A 260 6.38 3.15 9.56
C GLN A 260 5.95 1.86 10.27
N ALA A 261 6.25 0.69 9.71
CA ALA A 261 5.95 -0.60 10.32
C ALA A 261 6.73 -0.81 11.63
N VAL A 262 8.03 -0.47 11.64
CA VAL A 262 8.86 -0.53 12.86
C VAL A 262 8.36 0.48 13.90
N ALA A 263 8.10 1.73 13.51
CA ALA A 263 7.58 2.74 14.42
C ALA A 263 6.24 2.30 15.08
N ALA A 264 5.34 1.69 14.31
CA ALA A 264 4.09 1.14 14.81
C ALA A 264 4.30 -0.03 15.79
N ALA A 265 5.23 -0.93 15.50
CA ALA A 265 5.54 -2.05 16.38
C ALA A 265 6.20 -1.58 17.69
N VAL A 266 7.11 -0.61 17.62
CA VAL A 266 7.77 0.00 18.78
C VAL A 266 6.76 0.73 19.67
N ALA A 267 5.78 1.43 19.08
CA ALA A 267 4.66 2.03 19.81
C ALA A 267 3.85 1.00 20.62
N LEU A 268 3.86 -0.27 20.20
CA LEU A 268 3.26 -1.40 20.92
C LEU A 268 4.29 -2.18 21.78
N GLY A 269 5.49 -1.64 21.99
CA GLY A 269 6.49 -2.20 22.90
C GLY A 269 7.40 -3.27 22.28
N ALA A 270 7.48 -3.36 20.96
CA ALA A 270 8.49 -4.21 20.32
C ALA A 270 9.88 -3.60 20.49
N ASP A 271 10.89 -4.45 20.66
CA ASP A 271 12.29 -4.02 20.61
C ASP A 271 12.62 -3.53 19.18
N PRO A 272 13.18 -2.32 19.02
CA PRO A 272 13.44 -1.76 17.70
C PRO A 272 14.35 -2.63 16.82
N ALA A 273 15.42 -3.20 17.37
CA ALA A 273 16.38 -3.98 16.61
C ALA A 273 15.76 -5.31 16.15
N VAL A 274 14.98 -5.95 17.03
CA VAL A 274 14.24 -7.18 16.71
C VAL A 274 13.15 -6.90 15.66
N ALA A 275 12.43 -5.79 15.79
CA ALA A 275 11.43 -5.37 14.81
C ALA A 275 12.03 -5.12 13.43
N VAL A 276 13.15 -4.40 13.34
CA VAL A 276 13.88 -4.17 12.07
C VAL A 276 14.33 -5.50 11.46
N ALA A 277 14.92 -6.40 12.26
CA ALA A 277 15.35 -7.71 11.77
C ALA A 277 14.18 -8.52 11.18
N ALA A 278 13.01 -8.51 11.83
CA ALA A 278 11.82 -9.19 11.35
C ALA A 278 11.27 -8.57 10.06
N VAL A 279 11.24 -7.25 9.96
CA VAL A 279 10.81 -6.52 8.75
C VAL A 279 11.72 -6.80 7.57
N CYS A 280 13.04 -6.89 7.79
CA CYS A 280 14.03 -7.19 6.74
C CYS A 280 13.87 -8.60 6.14
N GLN A 281 13.18 -9.53 6.81
CA GLN A 281 12.91 -10.87 6.29
C GLN A 281 11.68 -10.93 5.36
N VAL A 282 10.92 -9.83 5.24
CA VAL A 282 9.76 -9.78 4.34
C VAL A 282 10.27 -9.64 2.90
N ASP A 283 10.19 -10.70 2.13
CA ASP A 283 10.73 -10.82 0.78
C ASP A 283 9.66 -10.84 -0.32
N GLU A 284 8.42 -11.17 0.02
CA GLU A 284 7.31 -11.26 -0.92
C GLU A 284 6.07 -10.55 -0.38
N VAL A 285 5.39 -9.80 -1.25
CA VAL A 285 4.05 -9.26 -1.01
C VAL A 285 3.15 -9.77 -2.12
N ALA A 286 2.14 -10.57 -1.73
CA ALA A 286 1.23 -11.22 -2.67
C ALA A 286 0.69 -10.24 -3.72
N GLY A 287 0.92 -10.57 -5.01
CA GLY A 287 0.40 -9.83 -6.14
C GLY A 287 1.12 -8.53 -6.53
N ARG A 288 2.24 -8.14 -5.86
CA ARG A 288 2.92 -6.87 -6.19
C ARG A 288 4.31 -7.02 -6.79
N TYR A 289 5.08 -8.01 -6.33
CA TYR A 289 6.45 -8.26 -6.78
C TYR A 289 6.59 -9.76 -7.07
N ARG A 290 6.88 -10.10 -8.31
CA ARG A 290 7.10 -11.51 -8.67
C ARG A 290 8.17 -11.60 -9.74
N THR A 291 9.15 -12.48 -9.54
CA THR A 291 10.09 -12.88 -10.58
C THR A 291 9.66 -14.22 -11.15
N VAL A 292 9.56 -14.29 -12.48
CA VAL A 292 9.16 -15.50 -13.20
C VAL A 292 10.13 -15.77 -14.35
N ARG A 293 10.32 -17.04 -14.71
CA ARG A 293 11.11 -17.41 -15.89
C ARG A 293 10.20 -17.62 -17.10
N ILE A 294 10.54 -16.97 -18.21
CA ILE A 294 9.81 -17.05 -19.48
C ILE A 294 10.85 -17.33 -20.57
N GLY A 295 11.02 -18.61 -20.95
CA GLY A 295 12.08 -19.00 -21.88
C GLY A 295 13.47 -18.61 -21.38
N ALA A 296 14.19 -17.78 -22.14
CA ALA A 296 15.51 -17.26 -21.79
C ALA A 296 15.49 -16.01 -20.91
N HIS A 297 14.30 -15.54 -20.51
CA HIS A 297 14.13 -14.29 -19.77
C HIS A 297 13.77 -14.56 -18.30
N GLN A 298 14.34 -13.74 -17.40
CA GLN A 298 13.95 -13.62 -16.00
C GLN A 298 13.15 -12.33 -15.85
N ALA A 299 11.83 -12.43 -15.91
CA ALA A 299 10.94 -11.28 -15.84
C ALA A 299 10.60 -10.93 -14.38
N ARG A 300 10.95 -9.70 -13.94
CA ARG A 300 10.52 -9.12 -12.67
C ARG A 300 9.29 -8.26 -12.92
N ILE A 301 8.15 -8.65 -12.34
CA ILE A 301 6.87 -8.04 -12.60
C ILE A 301 6.52 -7.12 -11.43
N LEU A 302 6.21 -5.85 -11.73
CA LEU A 302 5.81 -4.80 -10.81
C LEU A 302 4.37 -4.38 -11.14
N LEU A 303 3.50 -4.35 -10.14
CA LEU A 303 2.14 -3.86 -10.26
C LEU A 303 2.07 -2.38 -9.89
N ALA A 304 1.49 -1.56 -10.78
CA ALA A 304 1.13 -0.17 -10.52
C ALA A 304 -0.37 0.05 -10.78
N LYS A 305 -1.08 0.77 -9.89
CA LYS A 305 -2.54 0.95 -9.99
C LYS A 305 -2.96 2.37 -10.34
N ASN A 306 -2.22 3.36 -9.86
CA ASN A 306 -2.52 4.78 -9.98
C ASN A 306 -1.24 5.56 -10.30
N PRO A 307 -1.30 6.85 -10.69
CA PRO A 307 -0.13 7.63 -11.09
C PRO A 307 1.00 7.62 -10.06
N ALA A 308 0.68 7.74 -8.78
CA ALA A 308 1.67 7.68 -7.69
C ALA A 308 2.38 6.31 -7.66
N GLY A 309 1.61 5.21 -7.73
CA GLY A 309 2.15 3.85 -7.79
C GLY A 309 2.98 3.60 -9.06
N TRP A 310 2.63 4.22 -10.19
CA TRP A 310 3.43 4.17 -11.41
C TRP A 310 4.78 4.84 -11.23
N GLN A 311 4.84 6.05 -10.62
CA GLN A 311 6.12 6.73 -10.34
C GLN A 311 7.02 5.87 -9.43
N GLU A 312 6.45 5.25 -8.41
CA GLU A 312 7.18 4.36 -7.51
C GLU A 312 7.68 3.10 -8.23
N ALA A 313 6.82 2.45 -9.03
CA ALA A 313 7.19 1.25 -9.78
C ALA A 313 8.29 1.56 -10.81
N LEU A 314 8.17 2.68 -11.54
CA LEU A 314 9.18 3.11 -12.50
C LEU A 314 10.52 3.46 -11.83
N ALA A 315 10.49 4.03 -10.62
CA ALA A 315 11.71 4.29 -9.83
C ALA A 315 12.41 3.01 -9.36
N MET A 316 11.68 1.89 -9.26
CA MET A 316 12.24 0.58 -8.90
C MET A 316 12.81 -0.19 -10.08
N VAL A 317 12.50 0.20 -11.31
CA VAL A 317 13.02 -0.46 -12.52
C VAL A 317 14.54 -0.37 -12.54
N ASP A 318 15.19 -1.50 -12.70
CA ASP A 318 16.63 -1.53 -12.89
C ASP A 318 16.99 -1.07 -14.31
N LYS A 319 17.68 0.06 -14.39
CA LYS A 319 18.12 0.66 -15.67
C LYS A 319 19.18 -0.17 -16.40
N HIS A 320 19.77 -1.17 -15.73
CA HIS A 320 20.73 -2.12 -16.31
C HIS A 320 20.08 -3.45 -16.73
N ALA A 321 18.74 -3.55 -16.68
CA ALA A 321 18.02 -4.70 -17.19
C ALA A 321 18.18 -4.81 -18.72
N ASP A 322 18.15 -6.04 -19.22
CA ASP A 322 18.28 -6.33 -20.66
C ASP A 322 17.04 -5.88 -21.46
N GLY A 323 15.92 -5.65 -20.78
CA GLY A 323 14.70 -5.10 -21.38
C GLY A 323 13.76 -4.51 -20.35
N VAL A 324 12.92 -3.55 -20.80
CA VAL A 324 11.83 -2.96 -20.03
C VAL A 324 10.53 -3.11 -20.82
N VAL A 325 9.53 -3.72 -20.22
CA VAL A 325 8.18 -3.85 -20.77
C VAL A 325 7.22 -3.05 -19.91
N ILE A 326 6.43 -2.18 -20.51
CA ILE A 326 5.38 -1.44 -19.84
C ILE A 326 4.05 -1.87 -20.45
N ALA A 327 3.13 -2.43 -19.64
CA ALA A 327 1.86 -2.98 -20.10
C ALA A 327 0.67 -2.23 -19.49
N VAL A 328 -0.18 -1.67 -20.34
CA VAL A 328 -1.37 -0.90 -19.93
C VAL A 328 -2.63 -1.46 -20.58
N ASN A 329 -3.62 -1.77 -19.75
CA ASN A 329 -5.00 -2.05 -20.16
C ASN A 329 -5.91 -0.89 -19.72
N GLY A 330 -7.10 -0.78 -20.33
CA GLY A 330 -8.11 0.24 -20.00
C GLY A 330 -9.44 -0.40 -19.63
N ARG A 331 -9.45 -1.28 -18.63
CA ARG A 331 -10.66 -1.94 -18.14
C ARG A 331 -11.19 -1.25 -16.88
N VAL A 332 -12.45 -1.48 -16.55
CA VAL A 332 -13.12 -0.88 -15.38
C VAL A 332 -12.25 -0.90 -14.11
N PRO A 333 -11.55 -2.01 -13.74
CA PRO A 333 -10.69 -2.00 -12.55
C PRO A 333 -9.42 -1.14 -12.67
N ASP A 334 -9.00 -0.75 -13.89
CA ASP A 334 -7.82 0.10 -14.15
C ASP A 334 -8.18 1.58 -14.28
N GLY A 335 -9.48 1.89 -14.42
CA GLY A 335 -9.97 3.14 -14.96
C GLY A 335 -9.98 3.14 -16.50
N GLU A 336 -11.11 3.48 -17.09
CA GLU A 336 -11.27 3.51 -18.57
C GLU A 336 -10.61 4.76 -19.17
N ASP A 337 -10.54 5.86 -18.41
CA ASP A 337 -9.83 7.09 -18.77
C ASP A 337 -8.33 6.92 -18.53
N LEU A 338 -7.55 7.03 -19.61
CA LEU A 338 -6.10 6.91 -19.58
C LEU A 338 -5.36 8.25 -19.53
N SER A 339 -6.06 9.35 -19.29
CA SER A 339 -5.43 10.67 -19.17
C SER A 339 -4.37 10.72 -18.05
N TRP A 340 -4.46 9.83 -17.06
CA TRP A 340 -3.46 9.65 -16.01
C TRP A 340 -2.05 9.30 -16.54
N LEU A 341 -1.91 8.75 -17.75
CA LEU A 341 -0.61 8.51 -18.40
C LEU A 341 0.20 9.80 -18.55
N TRP A 342 -0.47 10.95 -18.65
CA TRP A 342 0.18 12.26 -18.77
C TRP A 342 0.69 12.79 -17.43
N ASP A 343 0.20 12.28 -16.32
CA ASP A 343 0.70 12.59 -14.97
C ASP A 343 1.97 11.80 -14.63
N VAL A 344 2.19 10.65 -15.31
CA VAL A 344 3.35 9.78 -15.09
C VAL A 344 4.56 10.27 -15.88
N ARG A 345 5.70 10.38 -15.21
CA ARG A 345 6.98 10.82 -15.79
C ARG A 345 7.74 9.65 -16.38
N PHE A 346 7.60 9.40 -17.68
CA PHE A 346 8.36 8.40 -18.43
C PHE A 346 9.72 8.88 -18.91
N GLU A 347 10.01 10.17 -18.81
CA GLU A 347 11.23 10.84 -19.27
C GLU A 347 12.51 10.25 -18.68
N HIS A 348 12.40 9.53 -17.56
CA HIS A 348 13.52 8.80 -16.93
C HIS A 348 14.08 7.65 -17.78
N PHE A 349 13.35 7.23 -18.84
CA PHE A 349 13.72 6.14 -19.75
C PHE A 349 14.29 6.61 -21.09
N GLU A 350 14.65 7.89 -21.24
CA GLU A 350 15.22 8.45 -22.49
C GLU A 350 16.37 7.64 -23.08
N LYS A 351 17.14 6.94 -22.23
CA LYS A 351 18.30 6.10 -22.63
C LYS A 351 18.01 4.61 -22.59
N THR A 352 16.76 4.21 -22.35
CA THR A 352 16.38 2.81 -22.19
C THR A 352 15.33 2.45 -23.24
N ARG A 353 15.57 1.38 -24.00
CA ARG A 353 14.57 0.90 -24.95
C ARG A 353 13.42 0.24 -24.22
N VAL A 354 12.20 0.71 -24.47
CA VAL A 354 10.97 0.22 -23.84
C VAL A 354 10.12 -0.51 -24.85
N VAL A 355 9.49 -1.63 -24.45
CA VAL A 355 8.43 -2.27 -25.20
C VAL A 355 7.09 -1.87 -24.60
N ALA A 356 6.29 -1.10 -25.34
CA ALA A 356 4.91 -0.77 -24.99
C ALA A 356 4.00 -1.98 -25.25
N ALA A 357 3.20 -2.37 -24.26
CA ALA A 357 2.35 -3.54 -24.32
C ALA A 357 0.96 -3.33 -23.70
N GLY A 358 0.11 -4.35 -23.74
CA GLY A 358 -1.26 -4.32 -23.24
C GLY A 358 -2.29 -3.87 -24.27
N GLU A 359 -3.55 -3.92 -23.89
CA GLU A 359 -4.69 -3.54 -24.76
C GLU A 359 -4.61 -2.09 -25.20
N ARG A 360 -4.08 -1.20 -24.32
CA ARG A 360 -3.90 0.23 -24.56
C ARG A 360 -2.42 0.58 -24.81
N GLY A 361 -1.65 -0.40 -25.32
CA GLY A 361 -0.25 -0.20 -25.70
C GLY A 361 -0.03 0.92 -26.71
N THR A 362 -1.00 1.18 -27.60
CA THR A 362 -0.94 2.30 -28.56
C THR A 362 -0.97 3.65 -27.86
N ASP A 363 -1.86 3.85 -26.86
CA ASP A 363 -1.93 5.09 -26.09
C ASP A 363 -0.63 5.31 -25.30
N LEU A 364 -0.10 4.24 -24.73
CA LEU A 364 1.20 4.26 -24.05
C LEU A 364 2.34 4.62 -25.02
N ALA A 365 2.37 4.02 -26.22
CA ALA A 365 3.38 4.33 -27.24
C ALA A 365 3.37 5.81 -27.62
N VAL A 366 2.18 6.41 -27.79
CA VAL A 366 2.04 7.86 -28.02
C VAL A 366 2.65 8.65 -26.87
N ARG A 367 2.31 8.30 -25.61
CA ARG A 367 2.87 8.98 -24.42
C ARG A 367 4.39 8.85 -24.30
N LEU A 368 4.94 7.65 -24.60
CA LEU A 368 6.39 7.42 -24.62
C LEU A 368 7.08 8.26 -25.70
N GLY A 369 6.46 8.38 -26.87
CA GLY A 369 6.95 9.25 -27.94
C GLY A 369 7.07 10.71 -27.49
N TYR A 370 6.06 11.24 -26.80
CA TYR A 370 6.10 12.59 -26.22
C TYR A 370 7.14 12.73 -25.09
N ALA A 371 7.46 11.65 -24.40
CA ALA A 371 8.53 11.63 -23.40
C ALA A 371 9.94 11.47 -23.98
N GLY A 372 10.08 11.39 -25.32
CA GLY A 372 11.37 11.14 -25.97
C GLY A 372 11.96 9.75 -25.73
N VAL A 373 11.14 8.78 -25.32
CA VAL A 373 11.58 7.42 -25.01
C VAL A 373 11.56 6.56 -26.26
N GLU A 374 12.70 5.95 -26.61
CA GLU A 374 12.77 4.96 -27.69
C GLU A 374 11.94 3.73 -27.34
N HIS A 375 10.98 3.37 -28.17
CA HIS A 375 10.08 2.28 -27.89
C HIS A 375 9.67 1.48 -29.11
N THR A 376 9.19 0.24 -28.84
CA THR A 376 8.48 -0.60 -29.82
C THR A 376 7.12 -0.98 -29.23
N LEU A 377 6.15 -1.30 -30.10
CA LEU A 377 4.80 -1.69 -29.69
C LEU A 377 4.58 -3.20 -29.94
N VAL A 378 4.27 -3.94 -28.87
CA VAL A 378 3.89 -5.35 -28.92
C VAL A 378 2.75 -5.58 -27.95
N HIS A 379 1.50 -5.68 -28.42
CA HIS A 379 0.30 -5.71 -27.56
C HIS A 379 0.27 -6.90 -26.58
N ASP A 380 0.65 -8.13 -27.03
CA ASP A 380 0.73 -9.27 -26.14
C ASP A 380 1.93 -9.14 -25.18
N THR A 381 1.66 -9.09 -23.88
CA THR A 381 2.71 -8.85 -22.87
C THR A 381 3.75 -9.97 -22.81
N VAL A 382 3.37 -11.23 -23.09
CA VAL A 382 4.33 -12.34 -23.12
C VAL A 382 5.21 -12.27 -24.34
N ALA A 383 4.64 -11.91 -25.50
CA ALA A 383 5.39 -11.67 -26.73
C ALA A 383 6.31 -10.45 -26.58
N ALA A 384 5.86 -9.40 -25.87
CA ALA A 384 6.67 -8.23 -25.56
C ALA A 384 7.92 -8.60 -24.74
N ILE A 385 7.76 -9.43 -23.70
CA ILE A 385 8.89 -9.95 -22.92
C ILE A 385 9.83 -10.77 -23.81
N ALA A 386 9.28 -11.65 -24.66
CA ALA A 386 10.06 -12.49 -25.55
C ALA A 386 10.80 -11.71 -26.66
N SER A 387 10.37 -10.48 -26.98
CA SER A 387 11.03 -9.59 -27.95
C SER A 387 12.24 -8.84 -27.37
N CYS A 388 12.41 -8.84 -26.04
CA CYS A 388 13.58 -8.28 -25.39
C CYS A 388 14.82 -9.17 -25.60
N PRO A 389 16.04 -8.64 -25.46
CA PRO A 389 17.24 -9.48 -25.37
C PRO A 389 17.11 -10.51 -24.25
N PRO A 390 17.74 -11.73 -24.41
CA PRO A 390 17.78 -12.72 -23.35
C PRO A 390 18.43 -12.16 -22.08
N GLY A 391 17.84 -12.45 -20.91
CA GLY A 391 18.37 -11.96 -19.63
C GLY A 391 17.26 -11.45 -18.70
N ARG A 392 17.55 -10.38 -17.96
CA ARG A 392 16.62 -9.80 -17.01
C ARG A 392 15.70 -8.77 -17.68
N VAL A 393 14.39 -8.96 -17.54
CA VAL A 393 13.37 -8.06 -18.08
C VAL A 393 12.54 -7.48 -16.93
N GLU A 394 12.47 -6.17 -16.85
CA GLU A 394 11.59 -5.45 -15.95
C GLU A 394 10.23 -5.28 -16.61
N VAL A 395 9.16 -5.63 -15.90
CA VAL A 395 7.78 -5.53 -16.40
C VAL A 395 6.98 -4.68 -15.44
N VAL A 396 6.50 -3.52 -15.88
CA VAL A 396 5.57 -2.69 -15.10
C VAL A 396 4.20 -2.80 -15.75
N ALA A 397 3.19 -3.20 -14.98
CA ALA A 397 1.85 -3.42 -15.49
C ALA A 397 0.77 -2.84 -14.59
N ASN A 398 -0.33 -2.33 -15.16
CA ASN A 398 -1.52 -2.02 -14.38
C ASN A 398 -2.28 -3.31 -14.00
N TYR A 399 -3.32 -3.17 -13.19
CA TYR A 399 -3.93 -4.32 -12.50
C TYR A 399 -4.42 -5.41 -13.45
N THR A 400 -5.19 -5.05 -14.49
CA THR A 400 -5.74 -6.08 -15.39
C THR A 400 -4.71 -6.63 -16.36
N ALA A 401 -3.71 -5.84 -16.78
CA ALA A 401 -2.56 -6.33 -17.56
C ALA A 401 -1.72 -7.32 -16.74
N PHE A 402 -1.48 -7.01 -15.47
CA PHE A 402 -0.82 -7.91 -14.52
C PHE A 402 -1.58 -9.24 -14.36
N LEU A 403 -2.89 -9.20 -14.12
CA LEU A 403 -3.72 -10.41 -14.01
C LEU A 403 -3.73 -11.21 -15.31
N GLN A 404 -3.77 -10.54 -16.47
CA GLN A 404 -3.74 -11.18 -17.78
C GLN A 404 -2.41 -11.91 -17.98
N LEU A 405 -1.29 -11.27 -17.65
CA LEU A 405 0.04 -11.88 -17.69
C LEU A 405 0.12 -13.11 -16.76
N GLN A 406 -0.35 -12.99 -15.52
CA GLN A 406 -0.37 -14.13 -14.58
C GLN A 406 -1.15 -15.33 -15.12
N ARG A 407 -2.33 -15.10 -15.71
CA ARG A 407 -3.16 -16.15 -16.32
C ARG A 407 -2.48 -16.79 -17.53
N ALA A 408 -1.80 -15.98 -18.34
CA ALA A 408 -1.06 -16.49 -19.50
C ALA A 408 0.13 -17.38 -19.06
N LEU A 409 0.80 -17.03 -17.98
CA LEU A 409 1.89 -17.82 -17.40
C LEU A 409 1.40 -19.13 -16.77
N ALA A 410 0.28 -19.08 -16.04
CA ALA A 410 -0.32 -20.27 -15.43
C ALA A 410 -0.83 -21.31 -16.45
N ARG A 411 -1.09 -20.92 -17.70
CA ARG A 411 -1.49 -21.84 -18.79
C ARG A 411 -0.31 -22.47 -19.49
N ARG A 412 0.91 -21.99 -19.28
CA ARG A 412 2.14 -22.45 -19.93
C ARG A 412 3.02 -23.32 -19.02
N GLY A 413 2.77 -23.31 -17.72
CA GLY A 413 3.38 -24.23 -16.73
C GLY A 413 2.42 -25.34 -16.37
#